data_f2b49b906b2f287888b95a8865e2b599
#
_entry.id   f2b49b906b2f287888b95a8865e2b599
#
_cell.length_a   1.000
_cell.length_b   1.000
_cell.length_c   1.000
_cell.angle_alpha   90.00
_cell.angle_beta   90.00
_cell.angle_gamma   90.00
#
_symmetry.space_group_name_H-M   'P 1'
#
loop_
_entity.id
_entity.type
_entity.pdbx_description
1 polymer ?
#
loop_
_entity_poly.entity_id
_entity_poly.type
_entity_poly.pdbx_seq_one_letter_code
_entity_poly.pdbx_strand_id
1 'polypeptide(L)'
;MCIRDSHQALIKQRKRTKVNIIVSTGSARDTHQIACLIAFGATSVYPWLAYQTILDLSHKTELKGDPFENCAKYRKGINKGLLKIISKLGISLISSYRGSQLFEIVGLSNEVVDKCFTNTDSRIGGKNFRNLENENRNISLFAKSNISDVSVGGLLKFIHGGEYHSYNPDVVKTLQEAVRSG
;
A
#
# COMPACT_ATOMS: atom_id res chain seq x y z
N MET A 1 6.56 -13.25 9.62
CA MET A 1 6.79 -12.36 10.79
C MET A 1 6.19 -10.99 10.45
N CYS A 2 5.22 -10.54 11.22
CA CYS A 2 4.56 -9.25 10.99
C CYS A 2 5.37 -8.13 11.69
N ILE A 3 5.51 -6.97 11.06
CA ILE A 3 6.21 -5.81 11.63
C ILE A 3 5.63 -5.47 13.00
N ARG A 4 4.31 -5.54 13.10
CA ARG A 4 3.60 -5.27 14.33
C ARG A 4 3.93 -6.26 15.45
N ASP A 5 4.06 -7.55 15.14
CA ASP A 5 4.45 -8.54 16.14
C ASP A 5 5.84 -8.23 16.69
N SER A 6 6.80 -7.90 15.82
CA SER A 6 8.14 -7.46 16.22
C SER A 6 8.08 -6.19 17.07
N HIS A 7 7.26 -5.20 16.67
CA HIS A 7 7.06 -3.96 17.42
C HIS A 7 6.49 -4.24 18.82
N GLN A 8 5.42 -5.04 18.91
CA GLN A 8 4.79 -5.40 20.19
C GLN A 8 5.68 -6.28 21.08
N ALA A 9 6.41 -7.23 20.50
CA ALA A 9 7.37 -8.04 21.25
C ALA A 9 8.47 -7.19 21.87
N LEU A 10 8.98 -6.21 21.12
CA LEU A 10 9.98 -5.27 21.64
C LEU A 10 9.42 -4.36 22.74
N ILE A 11 8.15 -3.94 22.64
CA ILE A 11 7.46 -3.18 23.69
C ILE A 11 7.36 -4.03 24.96
N LYS A 12 6.84 -5.26 24.85
CA LYS A 12 6.70 -6.20 25.99
C LYS A 12 8.03 -6.45 26.70
N GLN A 13 9.13 -6.51 25.94
CA GLN A 13 10.48 -6.68 26.47
C GLN A 13 11.15 -5.38 26.91
N ARG A 14 10.47 -4.22 26.83
CA ARG A 14 11.03 -2.89 27.11
C ARG A 14 12.30 -2.56 26.30
N LYS A 15 12.38 -3.11 25.09
CA LYS A 15 13.53 -2.92 24.18
C LYS A 15 13.21 -2.05 22.96
N ARG A 16 11.94 -1.63 22.77
CA ARG A 16 11.52 -0.94 21.54
C ARG A 16 12.31 0.35 21.28
N THR A 17 12.67 1.09 22.30
CA THR A 17 13.46 2.33 22.20
C THR A 17 14.93 2.11 21.86
N LYS A 18 15.42 0.89 22.06
CA LYS A 18 16.82 0.52 21.81
C LYS A 18 17.06 -0.09 20.43
N VAL A 19 15.98 -0.35 19.65
CA VAL A 19 16.06 -1.10 18.39
C VAL A 19 15.25 -0.38 17.30
N ASN A 20 15.84 -0.29 16.12
CA ASN A 20 15.12 0.14 14.92
C ASN A 20 14.58 -1.07 14.16
N ILE A 21 13.37 -0.90 13.57
CA ILE A 21 12.76 -1.89 12.67
C ILE A 21 12.90 -1.35 11.26
N ILE A 22 13.76 -1.97 10.47
CA ILE A 22 13.92 -1.66 9.05
C ILE A 22 13.16 -2.71 8.25
N VAL A 23 12.26 -2.26 7.38
CA VAL A 23 11.44 -3.12 6.54
C VAL A 23 11.96 -3.10 5.12
N SER A 24 12.50 -4.24 4.67
CA SER A 24 12.84 -4.45 3.26
C SER A 24 11.69 -5.24 2.61
N THR A 25 11.05 -4.67 1.59
CA THR A 25 9.85 -5.26 0.99
C THR A 25 9.75 -4.98 -0.50
N GLY A 26 9.26 -5.98 -1.26
CA GLY A 26 8.85 -5.81 -2.65
C GLY A 26 7.39 -5.39 -2.83
N SER A 27 6.57 -5.47 -1.77
CA SER A 27 5.12 -5.24 -1.89
C SER A 27 4.72 -3.76 -1.72
N ALA A 28 5.48 -2.97 -0.96
CA ALA A 28 5.19 -1.55 -0.75
C ALA A 28 5.80 -0.71 -1.86
N ARG A 29 4.98 0.10 -2.51
CA ARG A 29 5.38 0.95 -3.65
C ARG A 29 4.76 2.34 -3.64
N ASP A 30 3.72 2.57 -2.88
CA ASP A 30 3.04 3.87 -2.81
C ASP A 30 3.08 4.46 -1.39
N THR A 31 2.66 5.72 -1.29
CA THR A 31 2.68 6.47 -0.03
C THR A 31 1.80 5.84 1.03
N HIS A 32 0.62 5.31 0.66
CA HIS A 32 -0.31 4.70 1.62
C HIS A 32 0.28 3.45 2.25
N GLN A 33 0.84 2.56 1.43
CA GLN A 33 1.46 1.32 1.91
C GLN A 33 2.63 1.60 2.85
N ILE A 34 3.47 2.59 2.52
CA ILE A 34 4.60 2.98 3.37
C ILE A 34 4.10 3.64 4.66
N ALA A 35 3.06 4.49 4.59
CA ALA A 35 2.43 5.08 5.76
C ALA A 35 1.90 4.02 6.73
N CYS A 36 1.23 2.98 6.21
CA CYS A 36 0.77 1.85 7.01
C CYS A 36 1.92 1.13 7.72
N LEU A 37 3.01 0.84 7.00
CA LEU A 37 4.17 0.16 7.59
C LEU A 37 4.78 0.96 8.74
N ILE A 38 4.90 2.29 8.60
CA ILE A 38 5.42 3.18 9.65
C ILE A 38 4.44 3.23 10.83
N ALA A 39 3.15 3.37 10.58
CA ALA A 39 2.14 3.41 11.64
C ALA A 39 2.02 2.08 12.39
N PHE A 40 2.38 0.96 11.78
CA PHE A 40 2.51 -0.33 12.47
C PHE A 40 3.88 -0.58 13.10
N GLY A 41 4.79 0.39 13.08
CA GLY A 41 6.01 0.37 13.88
C GLY A 41 7.33 0.35 13.11
N ALA A 42 7.32 0.37 11.78
CA ALA A 42 8.56 0.50 11.02
C ALA A 42 9.26 1.83 11.32
N THR A 43 10.58 1.77 11.50
CA THR A 43 11.41 2.98 11.62
C THR A 43 11.81 3.49 10.24
N SER A 44 12.10 2.57 9.33
CA SER A 44 12.47 2.84 7.93
C SER A 44 11.90 1.76 7.03
N VAL A 45 11.63 2.15 5.78
CA VAL A 45 11.12 1.22 4.75
C VAL A 45 12.03 1.32 3.54
N TYR A 46 12.48 0.16 3.06
CA TYR A 46 13.22 0.00 1.82
C TYR A 46 12.38 -0.76 0.79
N PRO A 47 11.65 -0.06 -0.09
CA PRO A 47 10.83 -0.65 -1.14
C PRO A 47 11.70 -1.06 -2.32
N TRP A 48 12.48 -2.13 -2.16
CA TRP A 48 13.53 -2.52 -3.10
C TRP A 48 13.00 -2.78 -4.51
N LEU A 49 11.83 -3.42 -4.65
CA LEU A 49 11.25 -3.73 -5.96
C LEU A 49 10.79 -2.46 -6.70
N ALA A 50 10.28 -1.45 -5.99
CA ALA A 50 9.93 -0.17 -6.61
C ALA A 50 11.17 0.51 -7.19
N TYR A 51 12.29 0.52 -6.46
CA TYR A 51 13.55 1.06 -6.98
C TYR A 51 14.06 0.25 -8.17
N GLN A 52 14.02 -1.08 -8.09
CA GLN A 52 14.42 -1.94 -9.20
C GLN A 52 13.58 -1.69 -10.46
N THR A 53 12.26 -1.55 -10.29
CA THR A 53 11.35 -1.22 -11.40
C THR A 53 11.71 0.13 -12.05
N ILE A 54 12.01 1.16 -11.23
CA ILE A 54 12.41 2.47 -11.75
C ILE A 54 13.71 2.37 -12.55
N LEU A 55 14.69 1.63 -12.06
CA LEU A 55 15.94 1.41 -12.75
C LEU A 55 15.74 0.67 -14.09
N ASP A 56 14.93 -0.39 -14.08
CA ASP A 56 14.61 -1.18 -15.26
C ASP A 56 13.89 -0.35 -16.33
N LEU A 57 12.86 0.43 -15.93
CA LEU A 57 12.15 1.33 -16.85
C LEU A 57 13.05 2.45 -17.40
N SER A 58 14.01 2.92 -16.61
CA SER A 58 14.99 3.90 -17.06
C SER A 58 15.96 3.30 -18.08
N HIS A 59 16.41 2.06 -17.85
CA HIS A 59 17.26 1.33 -18.81
C HIS A 59 16.55 0.99 -20.12
N LYS A 60 15.24 0.69 -20.04
CA LYS A 60 14.41 0.47 -21.23
C LYS A 60 13.99 1.76 -21.94
N THR A 61 14.47 2.91 -21.50
CA THR A 61 14.14 4.24 -22.04
C THR A 61 12.66 4.65 -21.92
N GLU A 62 11.87 3.92 -21.15
CA GLU A 62 10.47 4.25 -20.85
C GLU A 62 10.38 5.43 -19.88
N LEU A 63 11.35 5.56 -18.97
CA LEU A 63 11.54 6.74 -18.12
C LEU A 63 12.73 7.56 -18.63
N LYS A 64 12.47 8.83 -18.95
CA LYS A 64 13.51 9.78 -19.36
C LYS A 64 14.33 10.27 -18.16
N GLY A 65 15.60 10.55 -18.40
CA GLY A 65 16.51 11.11 -17.40
C GLY A 65 17.41 10.07 -16.72
N ASP A 66 18.22 10.54 -15.80
CA ASP A 66 19.13 9.67 -15.05
C ASP A 66 18.37 8.71 -14.13
N PRO A 67 18.71 7.41 -14.12
CA PRO A 67 18.07 6.41 -13.27
C PRO A 67 18.10 6.75 -11.78
N PHE A 68 19.21 7.25 -11.27
CA PHE A 68 19.36 7.63 -9.86
C PHE A 68 18.54 8.88 -9.51
N GLU A 69 18.47 9.84 -10.42
CA GLU A 69 17.57 10.99 -10.26
C GLU A 69 16.10 10.54 -10.22
N ASN A 70 15.70 9.59 -11.05
CA ASN A 70 14.33 9.06 -11.04
C ASN A 70 14.01 8.36 -9.71
N CYS A 71 14.96 7.60 -9.16
CA CYS A 71 14.85 7.05 -7.81
C CYS A 71 14.73 8.14 -6.73
N ALA A 72 15.51 9.21 -6.85
CA ALA A 72 15.43 10.36 -5.92
C ALA A 72 14.08 11.09 -6.01
N LYS A 73 13.53 11.26 -7.23
CA LYS A 73 12.19 11.83 -7.47
C LYS A 73 11.10 10.98 -6.84
N TYR A 74 11.16 9.65 -7.00
CA TYR A 74 10.24 8.72 -6.34
C TYR A 74 10.28 8.88 -4.81
N ARG A 75 11.47 8.82 -4.20
CA ARG A 75 11.65 9.03 -2.76
C ARG A 75 11.08 10.38 -2.30
N LYS A 76 11.34 11.45 -3.06
CA LYS A 76 10.81 12.79 -2.76
C LYS A 76 9.28 12.81 -2.82
N GLY A 77 8.69 12.11 -3.79
CA GLY A 77 7.23 11.95 -3.91
C GLY A 77 6.62 11.25 -2.70
N ILE A 78 7.19 10.10 -2.31
CA ILE A 78 6.76 9.35 -1.11
C ILE A 78 6.87 10.23 0.14
N ASN A 79 7.99 10.91 0.34
CA ASN A 79 8.19 11.78 1.51
C ASN A 79 7.16 12.91 1.57
N LYS A 80 6.86 13.57 0.43
CA LYS A 80 5.81 14.59 0.36
C LYS A 80 4.44 14.02 0.71
N GLY A 81 4.13 12.83 0.23
CA GLY A 81 2.88 12.15 0.55
C GLY A 81 2.77 11.80 2.04
N LEU A 82 3.82 11.28 2.66
CA LEU A 82 3.88 11.04 4.09
C LEU A 82 3.67 12.31 4.91
N LEU A 83 4.36 13.39 4.58
CA LEU A 83 4.17 14.68 5.24
C LEU A 83 2.73 15.19 5.12
N LYS A 84 2.08 14.98 3.98
CA LYS A 84 0.67 15.31 3.78
C LYS A 84 -0.25 14.49 4.68
N ILE A 85 0.00 13.19 4.82
CA ILE A 85 -0.79 12.29 5.68
C ILE A 85 -0.65 12.71 7.14
N ILE A 86 0.55 12.83 7.66
CA ILE A 86 0.78 13.19 9.07
C ILE A 86 0.27 14.60 9.39
N SER A 87 0.41 15.56 8.46
CA SER A 87 -0.14 16.91 8.61
C SER A 87 -1.66 16.89 8.74
N LYS A 88 -2.38 16.09 7.94
CA LYS A 88 -3.84 15.94 8.06
C LYS A 88 -4.28 15.28 9.36
N LEU A 89 -3.43 14.46 9.96
CA LEU A 89 -3.65 13.85 11.27
C LEU A 89 -3.26 14.78 12.44
N GLY A 90 -2.75 15.99 12.16
CA GLY A 90 -2.29 16.92 13.18
C GLY A 90 -0.98 16.50 13.87
N ILE A 91 -0.22 15.60 13.23
CA ILE A 91 1.04 15.07 13.78
C ILE A 91 2.22 15.79 13.13
N SER A 92 3.08 16.40 13.93
CA SER A 92 4.25 17.15 13.46
C SER A 92 5.55 16.34 13.41
N LEU A 93 5.63 15.23 14.14
CA LEU A 93 6.82 14.40 14.25
C LEU A 93 6.56 12.97 13.77
N ILE A 94 7.38 12.46 12.88
CA ILE A 94 7.28 11.09 12.39
C ILE A 94 7.43 10.05 13.52
N SER A 95 8.17 10.37 14.56
CA SER A 95 8.30 9.51 15.74
C SER A 95 6.97 9.35 16.50
N SER A 96 6.11 10.34 16.48
CA SER A 96 4.77 10.29 17.07
C SER A 96 3.77 9.53 16.18
N TYR A 97 4.00 9.53 14.87
CA TYR A 97 3.22 8.74 13.92
C TYR A 97 3.58 7.26 13.93
N ARG A 98 4.85 6.94 14.20
CA ARG A 98 5.36 5.58 14.23
C ARG A 98 4.71 4.75 15.34
N GLY A 99 4.05 3.66 14.96
CA GLY A 99 3.33 2.78 15.89
C GLY A 99 2.01 3.35 16.38
N SER A 100 1.51 4.44 15.79
CA SER A 100 0.27 5.09 16.19
C SER A 100 -0.98 4.24 15.92
N GLN A 101 -0.92 3.32 14.95
CA GLN A 101 -2.04 2.45 14.56
C GLN A 101 -3.34 3.22 14.22
N LEU A 102 -3.22 4.43 13.69
CA LEU A 102 -4.35 5.30 13.33
C LEU A 102 -5.02 4.86 12.02
N PHE A 103 -5.30 3.57 11.90
CA PHE A 103 -5.97 2.96 10.76
C PHE A 103 -7.09 2.05 11.24
N GLU A 104 -8.11 1.96 10.43
CA GLU A 104 -9.15 0.92 10.52
C GLU A 104 -8.88 -0.14 9.45
N ILE A 105 -9.07 -1.40 9.81
CA ILE A 105 -8.93 -2.52 8.89
C ILE A 105 -10.29 -2.79 8.27
N VAL A 106 -10.33 -2.84 6.95
CA VAL A 106 -11.53 -3.13 6.18
C VAL A 106 -11.29 -4.33 5.29
N GLY A 107 -12.20 -5.29 5.33
CA GLY A 107 -12.20 -6.43 4.43
C GLY A 107 -11.26 -7.58 4.81
N LEU A 108 -10.82 -7.68 6.07
CA LEU A 108 -10.12 -8.84 6.62
C LEU A 108 -10.97 -9.55 7.69
N SER A 109 -10.89 -10.87 7.74
CA SER A 109 -11.57 -11.65 8.78
C SER A 109 -10.95 -11.40 10.15
N ASN A 110 -11.75 -11.61 11.21
CA ASN A 110 -11.27 -11.46 12.59
C ASN A 110 -10.04 -12.34 12.87
N GLU A 111 -10.00 -13.56 12.33
CA GLU A 111 -8.84 -14.44 12.46
C GLU A 111 -7.53 -13.77 11.99
N VAL A 112 -7.56 -13.08 10.86
CA VAL A 112 -6.41 -12.36 10.32
C VAL A 112 -6.10 -11.12 11.17
N VAL A 113 -7.13 -10.38 11.58
CA VAL A 113 -7.00 -9.17 12.39
C VAL A 113 -6.39 -9.49 13.74
N ASP A 114 -6.92 -10.46 14.46
CA ASP A 114 -6.46 -10.84 15.80
C ASP A 114 -5.01 -11.33 15.77
N LYS A 115 -4.64 -12.09 14.75
CA LYS A 115 -3.30 -12.65 14.61
C LYS A 115 -2.27 -11.65 14.10
N CYS A 116 -2.62 -10.82 13.12
CA CYS A 116 -1.66 -9.93 12.44
C CYS A 116 -1.77 -8.47 12.87
N PHE A 117 -2.91 -8.04 13.41
CA PHE A 117 -3.23 -6.64 13.68
C PHE A 117 -3.90 -6.43 15.04
N THR A 118 -3.52 -7.20 16.05
CA THR A 118 -4.06 -7.14 17.42
C THR A 118 -4.25 -5.70 17.92
N ASN A 119 -5.39 -5.35 18.53
CA ASN A 119 -5.78 -4.01 18.98
C ASN A 119 -5.92 -2.96 17.85
N THR A 120 -6.15 -3.38 16.61
CA THR A 120 -6.51 -2.48 15.52
C THR A 120 -7.99 -2.70 15.21
N ASP A 121 -8.75 -1.62 15.12
CA ASP A 121 -10.19 -1.69 14.88
C ASP A 121 -10.49 -2.26 13.49
N SER A 122 -11.47 -3.17 13.43
CA SER A 122 -11.99 -3.73 12.19
C SER A 122 -13.48 -3.95 12.32
N ARG A 123 -14.27 -3.12 11.65
CA ARG A 123 -15.74 -3.19 11.68
C ARG A 123 -16.31 -3.98 10.51
N ILE A 124 -15.55 -4.10 9.43
CA ILE A 124 -15.96 -4.79 8.21
C ILE A 124 -15.04 -5.98 8.00
N GLY A 125 -15.57 -7.18 8.20
CA GLY A 125 -14.86 -8.43 7.96
C GLY A 125 -14.67 -8.72 6.46
N GLY A 126 -14.02 -9.83 6.15
CA GLY A 126 -13.79 -10.23 4.76
C GLY A 126 -12.81 -11.38 4.61
N LYS A 127 -11.73 -11.19 3.88
CA LYS A 127 -10.78 -12.22 3.46
C LYS A 127 -10.05 -12.86 4.64
N ASN A 128 -10.06 -14.19 4.65
CA ASN A 128 -9.29 -15.01 5.57
C ASN A 128 -7.92 -15.38 4.97
N PHE A 129 -7.08 -16.13 5.72
CA PHE A 129 -5.76 -16.54 5.24
C PHE A 129 -5.80 -17.35 3.95
N ARG A 130 -6.82 -18.20 3.76
CA ARG A 130 -6.98 -18.99 2.53
C ARG A 130 -7.26 -18.10 1.32
N ASN A 131 -8.09 -17.06 1.49
CA ASN A 131 -8.34 -16.10 0.41
C ASN A 131 -7.07 -15.36 0.03
N LEU A 132 -6.28 -14.90 1.02
CA LEU A 132 -5.01 -14.21 0.82
C LEU A 132 -3.97 -15.13 0.14
N GLU A 133 -3.91 -16.40 0.52
CA GLU A 133 -3.07 -17.40 -0.14
C GLU A 133 -3.45 -17.58 -1.61
N ASN A 134 -4.74 -17.74 -1.89
CA ASN A 134 -5.23 -17.91 -3.25
C ASN A 134 -4.92 -16.72 -4.14
N GLU A 135 -5.06 -15.49 -3.63
CA GLU A 135 -4.70 -14.27 -4.35
C GLU A 135 -3.20 -14.23 -4.68
N ASN A 136 -2.35 -14.52 -3.70
CA ASN A 136 -0.91 -14.58 -3.92
C ASN A 136 -0.51 -15.67 -4.91
N ARG A 137 -1.17 -16.83 -4.85
CA ARG A 137 -0.98 -17.93 -5.80
C ARG A 137 -1.37 -17.50 -7.21
N ASN A 138 -2.52 -16.85 -7.38
CA ASN A 138 -2.98 -16.35 -8.68
C ASN A 138 -2.02 -15.31 -9.27
N ILE A 139 -1.54 -14.36 -8.47
CA ILE A 139 -0.53 -13.38 -8.88
C ILE A 139 0.75 -14.10 -9.33
N SER A 140 1.20 -15.11 -8.58
CA SER A 140 2.40 -15.88 -8.92
C SER A 140 2.23 -16.69 -10.21
N LEU A 141 1.05 -17.28 -10.42
CA LEU A 141 0.74 -18.03 -11.66
C LEU A 141 0.70 -17.07 -12.86
N PHE A 142 0.06 -15.92 -12.71
CA PHE A 142 0.02 -14.89 -13.73
C PHE A 142 1.42 -14.38 -14.09
N ALA A 143 2.26 -14.12 -13.09
CA ALA A 143 3.63 -13.65 -13.31
C ALA A 143 4.52 -14.69 -14.03
N LYS A 144 4.18 -15.98 -13.96
CA LYS A 144 4.87 -17.06 -14.67
C LYS A 144 4.29 -17.35 -16.06
N SER A 145 3.14 -16.77 -16.39
CA SER A 145 2.57 -16.89 -17.73
C SER A 145 3.37 -16.02 -18.71
N ASN A 146 3.50 -16.49 -19.96
CA ASN A 146 4.21 -15.77 -21.02
C ASN A 146 3.45 -14.55 -21.56
N ILE A 147 2.72 -13.84 -20.72
CA ILE A 147 2.00 -12.60 -21.07
C ILE A 147 3.02 -11.48 -21.05
N SER A 148 3.28 -10.90 -22.21
CA SER A 148 4.27 -9.83 -22.38
C SER A 148 3.82 -8.47 -21.85
N ASP A 149 2.51 -8.24 -21.83
CA ASP A 149 1.96 -6.92 -21.48
C ASP A 149 1.31 -6.92 -20.10
N VAL A 150 1.79 -6.01 -19.25
CA VAL A 150 1.18 -5.75 -17.94
C VAL A 150 -0.03 -4.86 -18.15
N SER A 151 -1.23 -5.39 -17.90
CA SER A 151 -2.44 -4.59 -17.90
C SER A 151 -2.39 -3.49 -16.84
N VAL A 152 -2.72 -2.27 -17.22
CA VAL A 152 -2.89 -1.15 -16.27
C VAL A 152 -4.08 -1.38 -15.33
N GLY A 153 -5.03 -2.26 -15.72
CA GLY A 153 -6.16 -2.68 -14.91
C GLY A 153 -7.24 -1.62 -14.66
N GLY A 154 -6.96 -0.36 -14.95
CA GLY A 154 -7.88 0.74 -14.72
C GLY A 154 -8.04 1.16 -13.26
N LEU A 155 -7.07 0.85 -12.38
CA LEU A 155 -7.17 1.11 -10.94
C LEU A 155 -7.30 2.61 -10.59
N LEU A 156 -6.60 3.49 -11.30
CA LEU A 156 -6.57 4.93 -11.02
C LEU A 156 -7.41 5.77 -12.01
N LYS A 157 -7.73 5.21 -13.16
CA LYS A 157 -8.50 5.86 -14.22
C LYS A 157 -9.40 4.85 -14.89
N PHE A 158 -10.55 5.30 -15.41
CA PHE A 158 -11.39 4.46 -16.25
C PHE A 158 -10.61 3.93 -17.46
N ILE A 159 -10.65 2.61 -17.61
CA ILE A 159 -10.17 1.89 -18.80
C ILE A 159 -11.28 0.92 -19.20
N HIS A 160 -11.63 0.90 -20.48
CA HIS A 160 -12.65 -0.01 -20.99
C HIS A 160 -12.23 -1.47 -20.73
N GLY A 161 -13.11 -2.25 -20.07
CA GLY A 161 -12.81 -3.63 -19.68
C GLY A 161 -11.89 -3.78 -18.45
N GLY A 162 -11.50 -2.68 -17.80
CA GLY A 162 -10.73 -2.67 -16.57
C GLY A 162 -11.61 -2.64 -15.31
N GLU A 163 -11.01 -2.19 -14.18
CA GLU A 163 -11.68 -2.08 -12.88
C GLU A 163 -12.93 -1.20 -12.95
N TYR A 164 -14.03 -1.66 -12.32
CA TYR A 164 -15.28 -0.93 -12.29
C TYR A 164 -15.33 0.05 -11.11
N HIS A 165 -15.51 1.32 -11.39
CA HIS A 165 -15.54 2.39 -10.38
C HIS A 165 -16.95 3.00 -10.23
N SER A 166 -17.22 3.57 -9.05
CA SER A 166 -18.47 4.27 -8.77
C SER A 166 -18.78 5.44 -9.73
N TYR A 167 -17.77 5.96 -10.41
CA TYR A 167 -17.88 7.07 -11.38
C TYR A 167 -17.53 6.63 -12.80
N ASN A 168 -17.80 5.38 -13.15
CA ASN A 168 -17.67 4.93 -14.54
C ASN A 168 -18.64 5.72 -15.45
N PRO A 169 -18.30 5.91 -16.74
CA PRO A 169 -19.10 6.71 -17.66
C PRO A 169 -20.56 6.29 -17.76
N ASP A 170 -20.85 4.99 -17.71
CA ASP A 170 -22.20 4.44 -17.69
C ASP A 170 -23.00 4.86 -16.46
N VAL A 171 -22.38 4.83 -15.26
CA VAL A 171 -23.02 5.27 -14.00
C VAL A 171 -23.37 6.76 -14.09
N VAL A 172 -22.41 7.58 -14.53
CA VAL A 172 -22.62 9.03 -14.70
C VAL A 172 -23.72 9.32 -15.72
N LYS A 173 -23.70 8.62 -16.85
CA LYS A 173 -24.71 8.78 -17.90
C LYS A 173 -26.11 8.40 -17.42
N THR A 174 -26.26 7.23 -16.80
CA THR A 174 -27.55 6.76 -16.27
C THR A 174 -28.11 7.71 -15.21
N LEU A 175 -27.25 8.20 -14.31
CA LEU A 175 -27.66 9.17 -13.31
C LEU A 175 -28.13 10.50 -13.93
N GLN A 176 -27.41 11.00 -14.94
CA GLN A 176 -27.79 12.21 -15.65
C GLN A 176 -29.10 12.03 -16.43
N GLU A 177 -29.31 10.88 -17.06
CA GLU A 177 -30.55 10.54 -17.75
C GLU A 177 -31.73 10.50 -16.78
N ALA A 178 -31.57 9.83 -15.63
CA ALA A 178 -32.61 9.79 -14.61
C ALA A 178 -32.99 11.17 -14.07
N VAL A 179 -32.04 12.07 -13.88
CA VAL A 179 -32.31 13.44 -13.42
C VAL A 179 -33.00 14.29 -14.50
N ARG A 180 -32.75 14.03 -15.79
CA ARG A 180 -33.36 14.78 -16.90
C ARG A 180 -34.75 14.29 -17.26
N SER A 181 -35.03 13.01 -17.04
CA SER A 181 -36.32 12.37 -17.39
C SER A 181 -37.36 12.46 -16.27
N GLY A 182 -36.89 12.80 -15.08
CA GLY A 182 -37.61 12.90 -13.80
C GLY A 182 -38.61 13.56 -13.46
#